data_e6800dd5481b51c2228e74b610f39964
#
_entry.id   e6800dd5481b51c2228e74b610f39964
#
_cell.length_a   1.000
_cell.length_b   1.000
_cell.length_c   1.000
_cell.angle_alpha   90.00
_cell.angle_beta   90.00
_cell.angle_gamma   90.00
#
_symmetry.space_group_name_H-M   'P 1'
#
loop_
_entity.id
_entity.type
_entity.pdbx_description
1 polymer ?
#
loop_
_entity_poly.entity_id
_entity_poly.type
_entity_poly.pdbx_seq_one_letter_code
_entity_poly.pdbx_strand_id
1 'polypeptide(L)'
;PYRRQRQMCIRDSFCPTCGNKYAMERTTSMSFKLVNVNHRHCVFTIDENLRDFFLNDRSLLNCLFHAVNSVISRMFFQLNKSKNFTPGFIMVLHTFGRDLKWNPHIHCLISEGGFSDDGFWRHVKYFNYNFLRNAFRTALLNEMETIIGPSFKKVKSRCYREHKQGFYVYAKPNLCDPKNVIKYIGRYLGRP
;
A
#
# COMPACT_ATOMS: atom_id res chain seq x y z
N PRO A 1 -4.49 -38.85 -16.17
CA PRO A 1 -3.29 -38.19 -15.66
C PRO A 1 -3.43 -36.66 -15.69
N TYR A 2 -3.99 -36.07 -16.75
CA TYR A 2 -4.12 -34.63 -16.91
C TYR A 2 -5.04 -33.94 -15.89
N ARG A 3 -6.07 -34.62 -15.37
CA ARG A 3 -6.99 -34.07 -14.38
C ARG A 3 -6.34 -33.91 -12.99
N ARG A 4 -5.44 -34.85 -12.60
CA ARG A 4 -4.69 -34.76 -11.32
C ARG A 4 -3.66 -33.61 -11.34
N GLN A 5 -2.97 -33.42 -12.44
CA GLN A 5 -2.03 -32.30 -12.58
C GLN A 5 -2.72 -30.94 -12.54
N ARG A 6 -3.92 -30.79 -13.15
CA ARG A 6 -4.70 -29.55 -13.04
C ARG A 6 -5.17 -29.26 -11.60
N GLN A 7 -5.53 -30.29 -10.83
CA GLN A 7 -5.90 -30.11 -9.42
C GLN A 7 -4.69 -29.77 -8.53
N MET A 8 -3.50 -30.28 -8.80
CA MET A 8 -2.28 -29.88 -8.12
C MET A 8 -1.94 -28.41 -8.40
N CYS A 9 -2.00 -27.99 -9.65
CA CYS A 9 -1.73 -26.57 -10.02
C CYS A 9 -2.70 -25.57 -9.39
N ILE A 10 -3.95 -25.96 -9.09
CA ILE A 10 -4.94 -25.08 -8.45
C ILE A 10 -4.64 -24.88 -6.96
N ARG A 11 -3.96 -25.81 -6.31
CA ARG A 11 -3.61 -25.77 -4.88
C ARG A 11 -2.21 -25.23 -4.60
N ASP A 12 -1.31 -25.25 -5.57
CA ASP A 12 0.06 -24.81 -5.41
C ASP A 12 0.26 -23.42 -5.98
N SER A 13 0.49 -22.47 -5.11
CA SER A 13 0.83 -21.07 -5.42
C SER A 13 2.14 -20.93 -6.22
N PHE A 14 2.92 -21.98 -6.34
CA PHE A 14 4.19 -22.03 -7.10
C PHE A 14 4.04 -22.28 -8.61
N CYS A 15 2.86 -22.62 -9.09
CA CYS A 15 2.67 -22.81 -10.53
C CYS A 15 2.63 -21.44 -11.24
N PRO A 16 3.58 -21.11 -12.12
CA PRO A 16 3.60 -19.83 -12.84
C PRO A 16 2.32 -19.57 -13.64
N THR A 17 1.74 -20.63 -14.23
CA THR A 17 0.51 -20.54 -15.02
C THR A 17 -0.68 -20.21 -14.13
N CYS A 18 -0.83 -20.89 -12.99
CA CYS A 18 -1.90 -20.63 -12.04
C CYS A 18 -1.73 -19.26 -11.38
N GLY A 19 -0.50 -18.89 -11.01
CA GLY A 19 -0.17 -17.59 -10.47
C GLY A 19 -0.50 -16.45 -11.45
N ASN A 20 -0.17 -16.61 -12.73
CA ASN A 20 -0.54 -15.63 -13.76
C ASN A 20 -2.05 -15.54 -13.96
N LYS A 21 -2.76 -16.66 -14.01
CA LYS A 21 -4.23 -16.66 -14.12
C LYS A 21 -4.87 -15.94 -12.93
N TYR A 22 -4.44 -16.25 -11.71
CA TYR A 22 -4.92 -15.60 -10.49
C TYR A 22 -4.63 -14.09 -10.50
N ALA A 23 -3.42 -13.68 -10.88
CA ALA A 23 -3.06 -12.27 -11.00
C ALA A 23 -3.91 -11.54 -12.04
N MET A 24 -4.19 -12.17 -13.18
CA MET A 24 -5.07 -11.62 -14.22
C MET A 24 -6.52 -11.47 -13.74
N GLU A 25 -7.09 -12.49 -13.10
CA GLU A 25 -8.44 -12.45 -12.55
C GLU A 25 -8.60 -11.35 -11.51
N ARG A 26 -7.63 -11.23 -10.57
CA ARG A 26 -7.60 -10.17 -9.56
C ARG A 26 -7.44 -8.78 -10.18
N THR A 27 -6.54 -8.63 -11.13
CA THR A 27 -6.31 -7.37 -11.85
C THR A 27 -7.57 -6.94 -12.60
N THR A 28 -8.24 -7.87 -13.27
CA THR A 28 -9.50 -7.61 -13.98
C THR A 28 -10.58 -7.18 -12.99
N SER A 29 -10.77 -7.92 -11.90
CA SER A 29 -11.74 -7.58 -10.85
C SER A 29 -11.49 -6.19 -10.25
N MET A 30 -10.22 -5.83 -9.99
CA MET A 30 -9.89 -4.49 -9.50
C MET A 30 -10.17 -3.40 -10.53
N SER A 31 -9.92 -3.68 -11.81
CA SER A 31 -10.17 -2.72 -12.90
C SER A 31 -11.64 -2.32 -13.01
N PHE A 32 -12.55 -3.25 -12.75
CA PHE A 32 -13.99 -2.96 -12.72
C PHE A 32 -14.44 -2.11 -11.52
N LYS A 33 -13.65 -2.08 -10.46
CA LYS A 33 -13.96 -1.28 -9.25
C LYS A 33 -13.43 0.17 -9.35
N LEU A 34 -12.67 0.48 -10.40
CA LEU A 34 -12.15 1.82 -10.59
C LEU A 34 -13.26 2.80 -10.98
N VAL A 35 -13.32 3.91 -10.28
CA VAL A 35 -14.10 5.08 -10.71
C VAL A 35 -13.38 5.76 -11.88
N ASN A 36 -14.11 6.30 -12.84
CA ASN A 36 -13.54 7.00 -13.99
C ASN A 36 -13.10 8.43 -13.62
N VAL A 37 -12.02 8.51 -12.85
CA VAL A 37 -11.41 9.75 -12.37
C VAL A 37 -9.88 9.62 -12.43
N ASN A 38 -9.20 10.75 -12.25
CA ASN A 38 -7.75 10.74 -12.13
C ASN A 38 -7.29 9.96 -10.89
N HIS A 39 -6.20 9.23 -11.03
CA HIS A 39 -5.60 8.46 -9.94
C HIS A 39 -4.13 8.79 -9.78
N ARG A 40 -3.61 8.62 -8.56
CA ARG A 40 -2.18 8.67 -8.23
C ARG A 40 -1.68 7.34 -7.74
N HIS A 41 -0.52 6.97 -8.25
CA HIS A 41 0.22 5.82 -7.75
C HIS A 41 1.25 6.29 -6.73
N CYS A 42 1.06 5.88 -5.48
CA CYS A 42 1.98 6.13 -4.38
C CYS A 42 2.65 4.83 -3.95
N VAL A 43 3.91 4.92 -3.51
CA VAL A 43 4.65 3.79 -2.94
C VAL A 43 5.16 4.21 -1.56
N PHE A 44 4.72 3.49 -0.53
CA PHE A 44 5.12 3.71 0.86
C PHE A 44 6.19 2.71 1.24
N THR A 45 7.41 3.18 1.46
CA THR A 45 8.57 2.34 1.74
C THR A 45 9.08 2.60 3.16
N ILE A 46 9.45 1.53 3.84
CA ILE A 46 9.96 1.58 5.22
C ILE A 46 11.49 1.72 5.25
N ASP A 47 12.00 2.10 6.42
CA ASP A 47 13.43 2.06 6.72
C ASP A 47 13.96 0.62 6.69
N GLU A 48 15.20 0.44 6.21
CA GLU A 48 15.78 -0.91 6.11
C GLU A 48 15.99 -1.57 7.47
N ASN A 49 16.28 -0.81 8.52
CA ASN A 49 16.44 -1.32 9.87
C ASN A 49 15.13 -1.88 10.48
N LEU A 50 13.99 -1.58 9.87
CA LEU A 50 12.71 -2.14 10.27
C LEU A 50 12.38 -3.46 9.57
N ARG A 51 13.05 -3.79 8.47
CA ARG A 51 12.70 -4.94 7.61
C ARG A 51 12.77 -6.26 8.34
N ASP A 52 13.74 -6.43 9.23
CA ASP A 52 13.93 -7.67 10.00
C ASP A 52 12.77 -7.94 10.97
N PHE A 53 12.14 -6.90 11.51
CA PHE A 53 10.94 -7.09 12.34
C PHE A 53 9.82 -7.76 11.55
N PHE A 54 9.59 -7.33 10.30
CA PHE A 54 8.57 -7.91 9.42
C PHE A 54 8.97 -9.28 8.86
N LEU A 55 10.25 -9.60 8.81
CA LEU A 55 10.71 -10.92 8.40
C LEU A 55 10.51 -11.95 9.53
N ASN A 56 10.81 -11.53 10.77
CA ASN A 56 10.70 -12.37 11.95
C ASN A 56 9.25 -12.57 12.40
N ASP A 57 8.42 -11.53 12.25
CA ASP A 57 6.98 -11.60 12.55
C ASP A 57 6.16 -11.00 11.39
N ARG A 58 5.63 -11.89 10.56
CA ARG A 58 4.83 -11.49 9.39
C ARG A 58 3.48 -10.88 9.76
N SER A 59 3.00 -11.05 10.98
CA SER A 59 1.76 -10.41 11.44
C SER A 59 1.89 -8.87 11.45
N LEU A 60 3.10 -8.36 11.66
CA LEU A 60 3.41 -6.93 11.60
C LEU A 60 3.17 -6.30 10.20
N LEU A 61 3.09 -7.11 9.13
CA LEU A 61 2.76 -6.59 7.80
C LEU A 61 1.39 -5.90 7.76
N ASN A 62 0.48 -6.25 8.66
CA ASN A 62 -0.80 -5.56 8.82
C ASN A 62 -0.62 -4.10 9.26
N CYS A 63 0.41 -3.79 10.05
CA CYS A 63 0.72 -2.41 10.45
C CYS A 63 0.94 -1.49 9.24
N LEU A 64 1.52 -2.02 8.16
CA LEU A 64 1.72 -1.25 6.93
C LEU A 64 0.38 -0.82 6.32
N PHE A 65 -0.58 -1.75 6.24
CA PHE A 65 -1.91 -1.44 5.72
C PHE A 65 -2.65 -0.45 6.61
N HIS A 66 -2.63 -0.65 7.94
CA HIS A 66 -3.27 0.25 8.90
C HIS A 66 -2.66 1.65 8.84
N ALA A 67 -1.33 1.75 8.84
CA ALA A 67 -0.64 3.03 8.76
C ALA A 67 -0.96 3.78 7.46
N VAL A 68 -0.90 3.12 6.31
CA VAL A 68 -1.21 3.75 5.02
C VAL A 68 -2.67 4.18 4.94
N ASN A 69 -3.61 3.33 5.36
CA ASN A 69 -5.03 3.65 5.41
C ASN A 69 -5.30 4.89 6.27
N SER A 70 -4.78 4.90 7.50
CA SER A 70 -4.94 6.01 8.45
C SER A 70 -4.39 7.32 7.89
N VAL A 71 -3.22 7.27 7.25
CA VAL A 71 -2.55 8.47 6.73
C VAL A 71 -3.27 9.05 5.51
N ILE A 72 -3.73 8.19 4.59
CA ILE A 72 -4.50 8.62 3.43
C ILE A 72 -5.83 9.24 3.90
N SER A 73 -6.57 8.56 4.75
CA SER A 73 -7.86 9.02 5.28
C SER A 73 -7.70 10.37 5.99
N ARG A 74 -6.66 10.51 6.82
CA ARG A 74 -6.36 11.77 7.52
C ARG A 74 -5.98 12.91 6.57
N MET A 75 -5.21 12.62 5.50
CA MET A 75 -4.87 13.62 4.49
C MET A 75 -6.14 14.15 3.80
N PHE A 76 -7.02 13.26 3.38
CA PHE A 76 -8.26 13.66 2.72
C PHE A 76 -9.20 14.42 3.64
N PHE A 77 -9.31 14.01 4.91
CA PHE A 77 -10.06 14.73 5.93
C PHE A 77 -9.56 16.17 6.11
N GLN A 78 -8.24 16.37 6.21
CA GLN A 78 -7.65 17.70 6.33
C GLN A 78 -7.87 18.56 5.08
N LEU A 79 -7.69 17.97 3.89
CA LEU A 79 -7.89 18.68 2.63
C LEU A 79 -9.34 19.11 2.40
N ASN A 80 -10.29 18.43 3.01
CA ASN A 80 -11.72 18.75 2.89
C ASN A 80 -12.26 19.61 4.07
N LYS A 81 -11.41 20.31 4.80
CA LYS A 81 -11.79 21.18 5.93
C LYS A 81 -12.70 20.47 6.95
N SER A 82 -12.35 19.25 7.31
CA SER A 82 -13.06 18.42 8.30
C SER A 82 -14.49 17.99 7.90
N LYS A 83 -14.83 18.00 6.63
CA LYS A 83 -16.03 17.33 6.13
C LYS A 83 -15.72 15.88 5.78
N ASN A 84 -16.67 15.00 6.05
CA ASN A 84 -16.55 13.60 5.66
C ASN A 84 -16.41 13.48 4.14
N PHE A 85 -15.47 12.61 3.75
CA PHE A 85 -15.04 12.54 2.38
C PHE A 85 -14.37 11.17 2.16
N THR A 86 -14.94 10.36 1.31
CA THR A 86 -14.49 8.99 1.10
C THR A 86 -13.68 8.89 -0.19
N PRO A 87 -12.33 8.85 -0.12
CA PRO A 87 -11.49 8.56 -1.27
C PRO A 87 -11.57 7.09 -1.63
N GLY A 88 -11.40 6.78 -2.92
CA GLY A 88 -11.15 5.42 -3.37
C GLY A 88 -9.66 5.13 -3.41
N PHE A 89 -9.22 4.00 -2.83
CA PHE A 89 -7.86 3.55 -3.00
C PHE A 89 -7.72 2.02 -2.96
N ILE A 90 -6.71 1.52 -3.64
CA ILE A 90 -6.34 0.11 -3.69
C ILE A 90 -4.92 0.00 -3.16
N MET A 91 -4.72 -0.84 -2.15
CA MET A 91 -3.40 -1.12 -1.56
C MET A 91 -2.97 -2.54 -1.89
N VAL A 92 -1.71 -2.69 -2.28
CA VAL A 92 -1.09 -3.99 -2.54
C VAL A 92 0.27 -4.03 -1.85
N LEU A 93 0.49 -5.05 -1.03
CA LEU A 93 1.77 -5.32 -0.39
C LEU A 93 2.71 -5.98 -1.40
N HIS A 94 3.89 -5.41 -1.56
CA HIS A 94 5.04 -6.05 -2.17
C HIS A 94 6.08 -6.32 -1.09
N THR A 95 6.65 -7.52 -1.10
CA THR A 95 7.59 -7.94 -0.06
C THR A 95 9.06 -7.94 -0.52
N PHE A 96 9.30 -7.80 -1.82
CA PHE A 96 10.64 -7.79 -2.40
C PHE A 96 10.87 -6.57 -3.27
N GLY A 97 12.10 -6.03 -3.21
CA GLY A 97 12.57 -4.99 -4.11
C GLY A 97 12.88 -5.54 -5.52
N ARG A 98 13.33 -4.66 -6.43
CA ARG A 98 13.77 -5.05 -7.78
C ARG A 98 15.00 -5.95 -7.77
N ASP A 99 15.81 -5.84 -6.74
CA ASP A 99 17.00 -6.65 -6.45
C ASP A 99 16.67 -7.97 -5.75
N LEU A 100 15.39 -8.31 -5.65
CA LEU A 100 14.86 -9.50 -4.96
C LEU A 100 15.19 -9.55 -3.47
N LYS A 101 15.69 -8.48 -2.87
CA LYS A 101 15.88 -8.40 -1.43
C LYS A 101 14.57 -8.14 -0.72
N TRP A 102 14.48 -8.65 0.50
CA TRP A 102 13.35 -8.41 1.38
C TRP A 102 13.18 -6.90 1.63
N ASN A 103 12.07 -6.36 1.19
CA ASN A 103 11.75 -4.95 1.30
C ASN A 103 10.23 -4.75 1.27
N PRO A 104 9.53 -4.98 2.38
CA PRO A 104 8.09 -4.82 2.42
C PRO A 104 7.71 -3.34 2.22
N HIS A 105 6.81 -3.12 1.26
CA HIS A 105 6.33 -1.80 0.91
C HIS A 105 4.91 -1.89 0.34
N ILE A 106 4.15 -0.81 0.45
CA ILE A 106 2.78 -0.74 -0.05
C ILE A 106 2.74 0.08 -1.34
N HIS A 107 2.27 -0.54 -2.41
CA HIS A 107 1.77 0.18 -3.58
C HIS A 107 0.32 0.59 -3.34
N CYS A 108 0.03 1.86 -3.54
CA CYS A 108 -1.30 2.41 -3.36
C CYS A 108 -1.73 3.21 -4.59
N LEU A 109 -2.83 2.82 -5.21
CA LEU A 109 -3.50 3.60 -6.25
C LEU A 109 -4.63 4.38 -5.58
N ILE A 110 -4.58 5.71 -5.62
CA ILE A 110 -5.48 6.60 -4.89
C ILE A 110 -6.23 7.47 -5.90
N SER A 111 -7.55 7.60 -5.78
CA SER A 111 -8.33 8.55 -6.57
C SER A 111 -7.97 10.01 -6.22
N GLU A 112 -7.90 10.90 -7.21
CA GLU A 112 -7.70 12.34 -6.98
C GLU A 112 -9.01 13.03 -6.58
N GLY A 113 -9.66 12.47 -5.59
CA GLY A 113 -10.93 12.94 -5.06
C GLY A 113 -11.66 11.84 -4.32
N GLY A 114 -12.89 12.13 -3.93
CA GLY A 114 -13.78 11.20 -3.27
C GLY A 114 -15.21 11.72 -3.24
N PHE A 115 -16.10 10.91 -2.73
CA PHE A 115 -17.48 11.31 -2.51
C PHE A 115 -17.65 11.91 -1.11
N SER A 116 -18.31 13.06 -1.05
CA SER A 116 -18.77 13.65 0.20
C SER A 116 -20.08 12.99 0.63
N ASP A 117 -20.49 13.17 1.89
CA ASP A 117 -21.71 12.55 2.46
C ASP A 117 -22.99 13.00 1.73
N ASP A 118 -22.95 14.15 1.04
CA ASP A 118 -24.02 14.64 0.16
C ASP A 118 -24.04 13.98 -1.23
N GLY A 119 -23.17 12.98 -1.46
CA GLY A 119 -23.12 12.20 -2.70
C GLY A 119 -22.39 12.87 -3.86
N PHE A 120 -21.82 14.07 -3.67
CA PHE A 120 -21.11 14.76 -4.73
C PHE A 120 -19.62 14.38 -4.76
N TRP A 121 -19.06 14.27 -5.97
CA TRP A 121 -17.64 14.08 -6.17
C TRP A 121 -16.88 15.38 -5.92
N ARG A 122 -15.84 15.32 -5.10
CA ARG A 122 -14.94 16.45 -4.81
C ARG A 122 -13.52 16.11 -5.25
N HIS A 123 -12.96 16.95 -6.10
CA HIS A 123 -11.60 16.81 -6.57
C HIS A 123 -10.57 17.28 -5.55
N VAL A 124 -9.46 16.55 -5.47
CA VAL A 124 -8.26 16.93 -4.71
C VAL A 124 -7.12 17.12 -5.71
N LYS A 125 -6.71 18.39 -5.91
CA LYS A 125 -5.67 18.75 -6.89
C LYS A 125 -4.24 18.57 -6.37
N TYR A 126 -4.06 18.51 -5.05
CA TYR A 126 -2.75 18.51 -4.41
C TYR A 126 -2.64 17.44 -3.34
N PHE A 127 -1.57 16.65 -3.43
CA PHE A 127 -1.18 15.68 -2.41
C PHE A 127 0.01 16.22 -1.62
N ASN A 128 -0.15 16.37 -0.32
CA ASN A 128 0.94 16.85 0.53
C ASN A 128 1.88 15.70 0.89
N TYR A 129 2.93 15.53 0.08
CA TYR A 129 3.90 14.43 0.27
C TYR A 129 4.72 14.56 1.55
N ASN A 130 5.02 15.78 1.99
CA ASN A 130 5.71 15.99 3.26
C ASN A 130 4.84 15.53 4.43
N PHE A 131 3.54 15.82 4.38
CA PHE A 131 2.59 15.26 5.32
C PHE A 131 2.55 13.74 5.27
N LEU A 132 2.43 13.14 4.07
CA LEU A 132 2.37 11.68 3.90
C LEU A 132 3.61 11.00 4.47
N ARG A 133 4.81 11.52 4.21
CA ARG A 133 6.08 10.96 4.72
C ARG A 133 6.13 10.96 6.25
N ASN A 134 5.85 12.12 6.86
CA ASN A 134 5.91 12.28 8.32
C ASN A 134 4.79 11.50 9.02
N ALA A 135 3.58 11.56 8.49
CA ALA A 135 2.43 10.86 9.05
C ALA A 135 2.60 9.34 8.94
N PHE A 136 3.11 8.83 7.80
CA PHE A 136 3.35 7.41 7.60
C PHE A 136 4.40 6.86 8.58
N ARG A 137 5.56 7.55 8.73
CA ARG A 137 6.55 7.18 9.75
C ARG A 137 5.91 7.10 11.13
N THR A 138 5.16 8.14 11.51
CA THR A 138 4.56 8.23 12.84
C THR A 138 3.51 7.14 13.07
N ALA A 139 2.60 6.94 12.12
CA ALA A 139 1.55 5.94 12.22
C ALA A 139 2.16 4.52 12.32
N LEU A 140 3.08 4.19 11.41
CA LEU A 140 3.72 2.88 11.40
C LEU A 140 4.49 2.58 12.69
N LEU A 141 5.30 3.53 13.17
CA LEU A 141 6.10 3.33 14.38
C LEU A 141 5.23 3.22 15.64
N ASN A 142 4.07 3.90 15.67
CA ASN A 142 3.12 3.78 16.77
C ASN A 142 2.43 2.41 16.75
N GLU A 143 1.96 1.95 15.60
CA GLU A 143 1.36 0.62 15.43
C GLU A 143 2.34 -0.49 15.85
N MET A 144 3.57 -0.42 15.37
CA MET A 144 4.61 -1.40 15.73
C MET A 144 4.91 -1.36 17.24
N GLU A 145 5.00 -0.19 17.87
CA GLU A 145 5.22 -0.07 19.32
C GLU A 145 4.07 -0.69 20.12
N THR A 146 2.84 -0.51 19.65
CA THR A 146 1.67 -1.10 20.32
C THR A 146 1.74 -2.63 20.35
N ILE A 147 2.24 -3.25 19.28
CA ILE A 147 2.32 -4.71 19.15
C ILE A 147 3.59 -5.26 19.82
N ILE A 148 4.75 -4.65 19.53
CA ILE A 148 6.06 -5.13 20.01
C ILE A 148 6.29 -4.77 21.49
N GLY A 149 5.69 -3.66 21.93
CA GLY A 149 5.81 -3.17 23.31
C GLY A 149 7.03 -2.28 23.57
N PRO A 150 7.39 -2.09 24.86
CA PRO A 150 8.38 -1.10 25.28
C PRO A 150 9.80 -1.29 24.72
N SER A 151 10.17 -2.52 24.35
CA SER A 151 11.48 -2.84 23.75
C SER A 151 11.71 -2.12 22.43
N PHE A 152 10.65 -1.77 21.71
CA PHE A 152 10.70 -1.05 20.43
C PHE A 152 11.05 0.44 20.57
N LYS A 153 10.92 1.04 21.76
CA LYS A 153 11.16 2.49 21.98
C LYS A 153 12.53 3.00 21.48
N LYS A 154 13.58 2.22 21.67
CA LYS A 154 14.94 2.59 21.20
C LYS A 154 15.00 2.66 19.68
N VAL A 155 14.39 1.68 18.98
CA VAL A 155 14.33 1.64 17.52
C VAL A 155 13.50 2.80 17.00
N LYS A 156 12.33 3.04 17.57
CA LYS A 156 11.45 4.16 17.25
C LYS A 156 12.17 5.51 17.37
N SER A 157 12.87 5.74 18.48
CA SER A 157 13.64 6.98 18.71
C SER A 157 14.76 7.15 17.66
N ARG A 158 15.44 6.07 17.28
CA ARG A 158 16.44 6.08 16.21
C ARG A 158 15.80 6.47 14.87
N CYS A 159 14.69 5.86 14.49
CA CYS A 159 13.99 6.19 13.25
C CYS A 159 13.59 7.68 13.17
N TYR A 160 13.12 8.27 14.27
CA TYR A 160 12.83 9.71 14.30
C TYR A 160 14.05 10.59 14.10
N ARG A 161 15.18 10.20 14.64
CA ARG A 161 16.46 10.95 14.53
C ARG A 161 17.03 10.86 13.11
N GLU A 162 16.99 9.68 12.50
CA GLU A 162 17.57 9.41 11.18
C GLU A 162 16.68 9.90 10.05
N HIS A 163 15.37 9.79 10.19
CA HIS A 163 14.36 10.17 9.18
C HIS A 163 13.58 11.41 9.60
N LYS A 164 14.25 12.53 9.79
CA LYS A 164 13.61 13.80 10.21
C LYS A 164 12.47 14.25 9.29
N GLN A 165 12.56 13.94 8.00
CA GLN A 165 11.55 14.28 6.98
C GLN A 165 10.51 13.17 6.76
N GLY A 166 10.47 12.15 7.63
CA GLY A 166 9.59 11.01 7.49
C GLY A 166 10.17 9.88 6.63
N PHE A 167 9.39 8.80 6.46
CA PHE A 167 9.78 7.69 5.60
C PHE A 167 9.53 8.03 4.12
N TYR A 168 10.15 7.24 3.23
CA TYR A 168 10.06 7.51 1.82
C TYR A 168 8.65 7.19 1.28
N VAL A 169 8.01 8.21 0.73
CA VAL A 169 6.77 8.07 -0.05
C VAL A 169 7.04 8.59 -1.44
N TYR A 170 7.06 7.67 -2.41
CA TYR A 170 7.18 8.02 -3.82
C TYR A 170 5.80 8.22 -4.42
N ALA A 171 5.66 9.25 -5.20
CA ALA A 171 4.49 9.41 -6.05
C ALA A 171 4.92 10.06 -7.37
N LYS A 172 4.44 9.54 -8.47
CA LYS A 172 4.66 10.19 -9.76
C LYS A 172 3.91 11.54 -9.76
N PRO A 173 4.58 12.64 -10.19
CA PRO A 173 3.93 13.94 -10.29
C PRO A 173 2.85 13.97 -11.38
N ASN A 174 2.94 13.09 -12.37
CA ASN A 174 2.03 13.04 -13.50
C ASN A 174 0.88 12.04 -13.23
N LEU A 175 -0.25 12.33 -13.85
CA LEU A 175 -1.40 11.43 -13.93
C LEU A 175 -0.93 10.05 -14.40
N CYS A 176 -1.38 9.01 -13.71
CA CYS A 176 -1.11 7.64 -14.11
C CYS A 176 -2.34 7.06 -14.82
N ASP A 177 -2.12 6.22 -15.82
CA ASP A 177 -3.18 5.34 -16.30
C ASP A 177 -3.46 4.27 -15.22
N PRO A 178 -4.63 4.33 -14.55
CA PRO A 178 -4.92 3.43 -13.44
C PRO A 178 -4.95 1.96 -13.86
N LYS A 179 -5.34 1.65 -15.10
CA LYS A 179 -5.36 0.29 -15.62
C LYS A 179 -3.95 -0.28 -15.75
N ASN A 180 -2.99 0.51 -16.22
CA ASN A 180 -1.60 0.10 -16.32
C ASN A 180 -0.94 -0.07 -14.94
N VAL A 181 -1.29 0.82 -13.98
CA VAL A 181 -0.81 0.68 -12.61
C VAL A 181 -1.35 -0.61 -11.96
N ILE A 182 -2.65 -0.89 -12.11
CA ILE A 182 -3.25 -2.13 -11.59
C ILE A 182 -2.60 -3.37 -12.21
N LYS A 183 -2.34 -3.38 -13.52
CA LYS A 183 -1.60 -4.46 -14.17
C LYS A 183 -0.19 -4.63 -13.58
N TYR A 184 0.49 -3.52 -13.30
CA TYR A 184 1.82 -3.57 -12.70
C TYR A 184 1.80 -4.12 -11.27
N ILE A 185 0.98 -3.56 -10.39
CA ILE A 185 0.91 -4.00 -8.99
C ILE A 185 0.27 -5.39 -8.84
N GLY A 186 -0.65 -5.74 -9.75
CA GLY A 186 -1.32 -7.03 -9.76
C GLY A 186 -0.43 -8.22 -10.15
N ARG A 187 0.71 -7.98 -10.81
CA ARG A 187 1.68 -9.05 -11.17
C ARG A 187 2.21 -9.80 -9.95
N TYR A 188 2.18 -9.18 -8.79
CA TYR A 188 2.72 -9.76 -7.55
C TYR A 188 1.64 -10.40 -6.68
N LEU A 189 0.36 -10.28 -7.03
CA LEU A 189 -0.75 -10.85 -6.25
C LEU A 189 -0.83 -12.38 -6.30
N GLY A 190 -0.23 -12.99 -7.30
CA GLY A 190 -0.22 -14.45 -7.47
C GLY A 190 1.10 -15.11 -7.08
N ARG A 191 2.01 -14.40 -6.45
CA ARG A 191 3.29 -14.95 -5.97
C ARG A 191 3.24 -15.12 -4.45
N PRO A 192 3.71 -16.27 -3.94
CA PRO A 192 3.77 -16.51 -2.50
C PRO A 192 4.73 -15.57 -1.79
#